data_3248e50d9a43a2d0f16cefe00223fca4
#
_entry.id   3248e50d9a43a2d0f16cefe00223fca4
#
_cell.length_a   1.000
_cell.length_b   1.000
_cell.length_c   1.000
_cell.angle_alpha   90.00
_cell.angle_beta   90.00
_cell.angle_gamma   90.00
#
_symmetry.space_group_name_H-M   'P 1'
#
loop_
_entity.id
_entity.type
_entity.pdbx_description
1 polymer ?
#
loop_
_entity_poly.entity_id
_entity_poly.type
_entity_poly.pdbx_seq_one_letter_code
_entity_poly.pdbx_strand_id
1 'polypeptide(L)'
;MTMQNHRLLGPLLALALVFTSACGAAENTNSAPPAKPSKVSVESVAKGLENPWGMQFLPDGRLLVTERPGRMRIVSKDGKLSEPIAGVPEVAAYGQGGLLDVLLGPDFDSTGTIYFSYGEPREGDKNATTVARAKLVLDKDGGHLEDVKAIFRQEPSMKSKFHFGSRLVWAPDGTLFITTGDRNHLKDEAQNPANTVGKVVRINADGTIPEDNPKLEGWAPEVWSIGHRNIQGAALRPETGQLFTLEHGPRGGDELNLTEKGKNYGWPVITYGINYDGTIITNITEKEGLEQPVYYWVPSIATSGLAFYNGDLFPEWKGNVFVGGLGGERVERLVLDGDKVIAAEVLLGNRGDRIRDVRQGPDGALWLLTDHKNGEVLRVIPAS
;
A
#
# COMPACT_ATOMS: atom_id res chain seq x y z
N MET A 1 30.02 92.00 -28.64
CA MET A 1 30.48 90.86 -29.44
C MET A 1 30.71 89.70 -28.52
N THR A 2 29.70 88.90 -28.26
CA THR A 2 29.73 87.82 -27.33
C THR A 2 29.11 86.58 -27.97
N MET A 3 29.90 85.59 -28.25
CA MET A 3 29.47 84.30 -28.81
C MET A 3 28.83 83.43 -27.71
N GLN A 4 27.59 83.03 -27.97
CA GLN A 4 26.90 82.06 -27.18
C GLN A 4 27.22 80.63 -27.70
N ASN A 5 27.75 79.78 -26.76
CA ASN A 5 27.93 78.37 -27.02
C ASN A 5 26.69 77.61 -26.51
N HIS A 6 25.93 77.02 -27.44
CA HIS A 6 24.90 76.07 -27.08
C HIS A 6 25.51 74.67 -26.89
N ARG A 7 25.40 74.13 -25.68
CA ARG A 7 25.67 72.71 -25.41
C ARG A 7 24.31 71.94 -25.46
N LEU A 8 24.20 71.04 -26.39
CA LEU A 8 23.15 70.07 -26.47
C LEU A 8 23.34 68.98 -25.43
N LEU A 9 22.43 68.89 -24.47
CA LEU A 9 22.29 67.72 -23.58
C LEU A 9 21.37 66.69 -24.24
N GLY A 10 21.95 65.53 -24.57
CA GLY A 10 21.15 64.37 -24.97
C GLY A 10 20.64 63.60 -23.71
N PRO A 11 19.44 63.01 -23.76
CA PRO A 11 18.93 62.26 -22.64
C PRO A 11 19.61 60.89 -22.52
N LEU A 12 20.17 60.61 -21.37
CA LEU A 12 20.58 59.25 -20.96
C LEU A 12 19.31 58.42 -20.72
N LEU A 13 19.10 57.44 -21.59
CA LEU A 13 18.09 56.40 -21.37
C LEU A 13 18.65 55.38 -20.33
N ALA A 14 18.19 55.46 -19.08
CA ALA A 14 18.47 54.48 -18.08
C ALA A 14 17.60 53.19 -18.34
N LEU A 15 18.25 52.15 -18.82
CA LEU A 15 17.64 50.82 -19.00
C LEU A 15 17.55 50.16 -17.64
N ALA A 16 16.38 50.20 -16.97
CA ALA A 16 16.11 49.47 -15.76
C ALA A 16 15.92 47.97 -16.10
N LEU A 17 16.92 47.14 -15.83
CA LEU A 17 16.80 45.69 -15.81
C LEU A 17 15.92 45.29 -14.63
N VAL A 18 14.66 44.97 -14.86
CA VAL A 18 13.78 44.31 -13.90
C VAL A 18 14.18 42.83 -13.85
N PHE A 19 14.95 42.47 -12.87
CA PHE A 19 15.14 41.06 -12.49
C PHE A 19 13.83 40.57 -11.86
N THR A 20 12.99 39.93 -12.62
CA THR A 20 11.91 39.09 -12.10
C THR A 20 12.56 37.84 -11.52
N SER A 21 12.79 37.83 -10.20
CA SER A 21 13.04 36.59 -9.47
C SER A 21 11.77 35.73 -9.57
N ALA A 22 11.74 34.89 -10.57
CA ALA A 22 10.82 33.75 -10.57
C ALA A 22 11.33 32.83 -9.44
N CYS A 23 10.72 32.91 -8.24
CA CYS A 23 10.72 31.82 -7.29
C CYS A 23 9.99 30.63 -7.95
N GLY A 24 10.70 29.94 -8.80
CA GLY A 24 10.32 28.59 -9.21
C GLY A 24 10.43 27.74 -7.94
N ALA A 25 9.29 27.41 -7.32
CA ALA A 25 9.24 26.24 -6.48
C ALA A 25 9.81 25.10 -7.33
N ALA A 26 10.94 24.56 -6.94
CA ALA A 26 11.45 23.34 -7.55
C ALA A 26 10.34 22.29 -7.42
N GLU A 27 9.74 21.94 -8.54
CA GLU A 27 8.92 20.75 -8.63
C GLU A 27 9.87 19.58 -8.39
N ASN A 28 9.95 19.14 -7.12
CA ASN A 28 10.53 17.85 -6.77
C ASN A 28 9.58 16.77 -7.27
N THR A 29 9.49 16.61 -8.57
CA THR A 29 8.79 15.49 -9.18
C THR A 29 9.78 14.35 -9.29
N ASN A 30 9.63 13.33 -8.45
CA ASN A 30 10.15 12.00 -8.72
C ASN A 30 9.30 11.37 -9.85
N SER A 31 9.18 12.09 -10.97
CA SER A 31 8.41 11.65 -12.12
C SER A 31 9.31 10.81 -13.00
N ALA A 32 9.10 9.50 -12.97
CA ALA A 32 9.71 8.63 -13.96
C ALA A 32 9.22 9.00 -15.37
N PRO A 33 10.04 8.87 -16.41
CA PRO A 33 9.63 9.04 -17.78
C PRO A 33 8.41 8.17 -18.12
N PRO A 34 7.55 8.56 -19.07
CA PRO A 34 6.44 7.74 -19.49
C PRO A 34 6.94 6.42 -20.09
N ALA A 35 6.39 5.30 -19.61
CA ALA A 35 6.62 4.00 -20.21
C ALA A 35 5.84 3.86 -21.53
N LYS A 36 6.24 2.88 -22.37
CA LYS A 36 5.46 2.52 -23.56
C LYS A 36 4.04 2.13 -23.15
N PRO A 37 3.00 2.77 -23.75
CA PRO A 37 1.61 2.50 -23.40
C PRO A 37 1.21 1.04 -23.68
N SER A 38 0.51 0.45 -22.73
CA SER A 38 -0.06 -0.88 -22.83
C SER A 38 -1.48 -0.80 -23.40
N LYS A 39 -1.82 -1.75 -24.26
CA LYS A 39 -3.20 -1.89 -24.75
C LYS A 39 -3.92 -2.93 -23.90
N VAL A 40 -4.85 -2.49 -23.07
CA VAL A 40 -5.58 -3.35 -22.14
C VAL A 40 -7.09 -3.27 -22.34
N SER A 41 -7.76 -4.38 -22.08
CA SER A 41 -9.21 -4.48 -21.89
C SER A 41 -9.50 -4.85 -20.44
N VAL A 42 -10.65 -4.42 -19.92
CA VAL A 42 -11.07 -4.67 -18.54
C VAL A 42 -12.42 -5.37 -18.52
N GLU A 43 -12.45 -6.52 -17.88
CA GLU A 43 -13.65 -7.30 -17.63
C GLU A 43 -14.11 -7.10 -16.19
N SER A 44 -15.41 -6.86 -15.97
CA SER A 44 -16.01 -6.91 -14.63
C SER A 44 -16.44 -8.36 -14.37
N VAL A 45 -15.73 -9.05 -13.48
CA VAL A 45 -15.95 -10.46 -13.16
C VAL A 45 -17.08 -10.62 -12.15
N ALA A 46 -17.10 -9.79 -11.12
CA ALA A 46 -18.14 -9.81 -10.07
C ALA A 46 -18.43 -8.40 -9.58
N LYS A 47 -19.68 -8.20 -9.11
CA LYS A 47 -20.19 -6.94 -8.56
C LYS A 47 -20.95 -7.20 -7.26
N GLY A 48 -21.22 -6.13 -6.49
CA GLY A 48 -22.03 -6.21 -5.28
C GLY A 48 -21.24 -6.49 -4.01
N LEU A 49 -19.93 -6.38 -4.04
CA LEU A 49 -19.07 -6.43 -2.86
C LEU A 49 -19.09 -5.08 -2.13
N GLU A 50 -19.23 -5.10 -0.81
CA GLU A 50 -19.25 -3.85 -0.02
C GLU A 50 -17.86 -3.49 0.49
N ASN A 51 -17.24 -2.48 -0.13
CA ASN A 51 -15.88 -2.03 0.18
C ASN A 51 -14.90 -3.22 0.29
N PRO A 52 -14.73 -4.04 -0.76
CA PRO A 52 -13.81 -5.16 -0.71
C PRO A 52 -12.38 -4.65 -0.45
N TRP A 53 -11.58 -5.44 0.32
CA TRP A 53 -10.27 -4.98 0.74
C TRP A 53 -9.11 -5.87 0.27
N GLY A 54 -9.21 -7.18 0.44
CA GLY A 54 -8.21 -8.15 0.02
C GLY A 54 -8.83 -9.30 -0.72
N MET A 55 -8.09 -9.91 -1.63
CA MET A 55 -8.51 -11.10 -2.36
C MET A 55 -7.40 -12.13 -2.47
N GLN A 56 -7.79 -13.40 -2.55
CA GLN A 56 -6.89 -14.53 -2.74
C GLN A 56 -7.54 -15.58 -3.63
N PHE A 57 -6.78 -16.09 -4.59
CA PHE A 57 -7.22 -17.23 -5.40
C PHE A 57 -7.20 -18.52 -4.58
N LEU A 58 -8.30 -19.24 -4.61
CA LEU A 58 -8.37 -20.62 -4.10
C LEU A 58 -7.76 -21.58 -5.15
N PRO A 59 -7.27 -22.76 -4.74
CA PRO A 59 -6.67 -23.73 -5.67
C PRO A 59 -7.60 -24.17 -6.80
N ASP A 60 -8.92 -24.14 -6.57
CA ASP A 60 -9.91 -24.46 -7.57
C ASP A 60 -10.26 -23.30 -8.53
N GLY A 61 -9.61 -22.14 -8.35
CA GLY A 61 -9.76 -20.94 -9.20
C GLY A 61 -10.92 -20.02 -8.81
N ARG A 62 -11.64 -20.28 -7.72
CA ARG A 62 -12.54 -19.29 -7.08
C ARG A 62 -11.72 -18.23 -6.34
N LEU A 63 -12.35 -17.12 -5.97
CA LEU A 63 -11.72 -16.09 -5.15
C LEU A 63 -12.33 -16.07 -3.74
N LEU A 64 -11.47 -15.97 -2.75
CA LEU A 64 -11.82 -15.54 -1.39
C LEU A 64 -11.60 -14.03 -1.31
N VAL A 65 -12.64 -13.28 -0.95
CA VAL A 65 -12.61 -11.82 -0.87
C VAL A 65 -13.08 -11.37 0.51
N THR A 66 -12.36 -10.41 1.09
CA THR A 66 -12.77 -9.74 2.32
C THR A 66 -13.51 -8.45 2.01
N GLU A 67 -14.55 -8.16 2.78
CA GLU A 67 -15.31 -6.91 2.77
C GLU A 67 -15.13 -6.18 4.11
N ARG A 68 -14.78 -4.90 4.09
CA ARG A 68 -14.50 -4.13 5.32
C ARG A 68 -15.57 -4.18 6.40
N PRO A 69 -16.87 -4.28 6.10
CA PRO A 69 -17.89 -4.44 7.15
C PRO A 69 -17.74 -5.69 8.04
N GLY A 70 -16.83 -6.61 7.72
CA GLY A 70 -16.58 -7.81 8.52
C GLY A 70 -17.12 -9.08 7.88
N ARG A 71 -17.15 -9.15 6.55
CA ARG A 71 -17.59 -10.34 5.81
C ARG A 71 -16.46 -10.88 4.95
N MET A 72 -16.43 -12.19 4.79
CA MET A 72 -15.70 -12.87 3.72
C MET A 72 -16.69 -13.49 2.74
N ARG A 73 -16.36 -13.47 1.46
CA ARG A 73 -17.21 -14.03 0.39
C ARG A 73 -16.36 -14.90 -0.55
N ILE A 74 -16.97 -15.94 -1.07
CA ILE A 74 -16.40 -16.65 -2.21
C ILE A 74 -17.01 -16.07 -3.49
N VAL A 75 -16.15 -15.73 -4.44
CA VAL A 75 -16.54 -15.39 -5.81
C VAL A 75 -16.30 -16.61 -6.68
N SER A 76 -17.33 -17.15 -7.26
CA SER A 76 -17.24 -18.30 -8.17
C SER A 76 -16.60 -17.91 -9.51
N LYS A 77 -16.16 -18.89 -10.31
CA LYS A 77 -15.56 -18.64 -11.63
C LYS A 77 -16.48 -17.91 -12.61
N ASP A 78 -17.80 -18.04 -12.42
CA ASP A 78 -18.82 -17.34 -13.20
C ASP A 78 -19.23 -15.99 -12.55
N GLY A 79 -18.48 -15.51 -11.54
CA GLY A 79 -18.65 -14.19 -10.93
C GLY A 79 -19.76 -14.09 -9.88
N LYS A 80 -20.37 -15.20 -9.46
CA LYS A 80 -21.41 -15.18 -8.42
C LYS A 80 -20.80 -15.09 -7.04
N LEU A 81 -21.43 -14.30 -6.18
CA LEU A 81 -21.05 -14.19 -4.77
C LEU A 81 -21.76 -15.28 -3.95
N SER A 82 -21.00 -15.91 -3.04
CA SER A 82 -21.56 -16.78 -2.01
C SER A 82 -22.36 -15.99 -0.98
N GLU A 83 -23.07 -16.67 -0.08
CA GLU A 83 -23.42 -16.08 1.21
C GLU A 83 -22.15 -15.73 1.99
N PRO A 84 -22.23 -14.81 2.99
CA PRO A 84 -21.09 -14.51 3.86
C PRO A 84 -20.61 -15.77 4.59
N ILE A 85 -19.28 -15.96 4.62
CA ILE A 85 -18.64 -17.02 5.39
C ILE A 85 -18.91 -16.78 6.88
N ALA A 86 -19.44 -17.79 7.57
CA ALA A 86 -19.74 -17.72 8.99
C ALA A 86 -18.44 -17.82 9.86
N GLY A 87 -18.49 -17.34 11.11
CA GLY A 87 -17.39 -17.46 12.04
C GLY A 87 -16.30 -16.39 11.94
N VAL A 88 -16.48 -15.38 11.09
CA VAL A 88 -15.60 -14.20 11.07
C VAL A 88 -15.75 -13.45 12.42
N PRO A 89 -14.66 -13.10 13.11
CA PRO A 89 -14.74 -12.39 14.38
C PRO A 89 -15.34 -10.98 14.21
N GLU A 90 -15.78 -10.39 15.34
CA GLU A 90 -16.21 -9.00 15.36
C GLU A 90 -15.06 -8.07 14.94
N VAL A 91 -15.35 -7.08 14.08
CA VAL A 91 -14.37 -6.12 13.59
C VAL A 91 -14.80 -4.67 13.88
N ALA A 92 -13.82 -3.82 14.12
CA ALA A 92 -14.02 -2.37 14.24
C ALA A 92 -14.20 -1.76 12.83
N ALA A 93 -15.39 -1.93 12.25
CA ALA A 93 -15.71 -1.55 10.87
C ALA A 93 -16.06 -0.08 10.70
N TYR A 94 -15.23 0.83 11.19
CA TYR A 94 -15.43 2.27 11.01
C TYR A 94 -14.16 2.98 10.53
N GLY A 95 -14.33 4.03 9.74
CA GLY A 95 -13.21 4.72 9.08
C GLY A 95 -12.47 3.82 8.10
N GLN A 96 -11.19 3.61 8.32
CA GLN A 96 -10.34 2.71 7.52
C GLN A 96 -10.27 1.27 8.08
N GLY A 97 -10.86 1.04 9.26
CA GLY A 97 -10.89 -0.28 9.90
C GLY A 97 -11.92 -1.23 9.28
N GLY A 98 -11.94 -2.43 9.79
CA GLY A 98 -12.82 -3.51 9.35
C GLY A 98 -12.08 -4.82 9.17
N LEU A 99 -12.61 -5.72 8.35
CA LEU A 99 -11.90 -6.90 7.85
C LEU A 99 -11.05 -6.46 6.64
N LEU A 100 -9.75 -6.80 6.65
CA LEU A 100 -8.78 -6.19 5.77
C LEU A 100 -8.14 -7.25 4.85
N ASP A 101 -6.87 -7.58 4.98
CA ASP A 101 -6.21 -8.53 4.07
C ASP A 101 -6.51 -9.99 4.39
N VAL A 102 -6.31 -10.87 3.41
CA VAL A 102 -6.43 -12.32 3.55
C VAL A 102 -5.38 -13.03 2.71
N LEU A 103 -4.79 -14.09 3.27
CA LEU A 103 -3.89 -15.01 2.59
C LEU A 103 -4.29 -16.47 2.86
N LEU A 104 -4.02 -17.35 1.89
CA LEU A 104 -3.99 -18.78 2.16
C LEU A 104 -2.69 -19.13 2.92
N GLY A 105 -2.78 -20.10 3.82
CA GLY A 105 -1.59 -20.70 4.42
C GLY A 105 -0.71 -21.40 3.37
N PRO A 106 0.60 -21.50 3.58
CA PRO A 106 1.49 -22.23 2.66
C PRO A 106 1.09 -23.70 2.46
N ASP A 107 0.38 -24.25 3.44
CA ASP A 107 -0.13 -25.63 3.50
C ASP A 107 -1.66 -25.72 3.30
N PHE A 108 -2.28 -24.69 2.71
CA PHE A 108 -3.73 -24.57 2.56
C PHE A 108 -4.39 -25.81 1.94
N ASP A 109 -3.79 -26.40 0.92
CA ASP A 109 -4.34 -27.57 0.22
C ASP A 109 -4.59 -28.76 1.16
N SER A 110 -3.77 -28.91 2.20
CA SER A 110 -3.88 -30.00 3.17
C SER A 110 -4.64 -29.60 4.44
N THR A 111 -4.59 -28.35 4.84
CA THR A 111 -5.11 -27.87 6.13
C THR A 111 -6.36 -27.01 6.05
N GLY A 112 -6.57 -26.35 4.90
CA GLY A 112 -7.57 -25.30 4.74
C GLY A 112 -7.26 -24.02 5.53
N THR A 113 -6.03 -23.85 6.01
CA THR A 113 -5.66 -22.71 6.86
C THR A 113 -5.59 -21.42 6.06
N ILE A 114 -6.27 -20.38 6.55
CA ILE A 114 -6.17 -19.00 6.06
C ILE A 114 -5.65 -18.08 7.16
N TYR A 115 -5.09 -16.95 6.74
CA TYR A 115 -4.62 -15.86 7.59
C TYR A 115 -5.30 -14.57 7.16
N PHE A 116 -5.76 -13.78 8.11
CA PHE A 116 -6.44 -12.52 7.78
C PHE A 116 -6.16 -11.46 8.84
N SER A 117 -6.14 -10.21 8.39
CA SER A 117 -5.96 -9.04 9.25
C SER A 117 -7.28 -8.29 9.43
N TYR A 118 -7.46 -7.68 10.58
CA TYR A 118 -8.65 -6.89 10.88
C TYR A 118 -8.41 -5.87 11.98
N GLY A 119 -9.24 -4.83 12.02
CA GLY A 119 -9.34 -3.94 13.16
C GLY A 119 -10.07 -4.65 14.29
N GLU A 120 -9.34 -5.12 15.31
CA GLU A 120 -9.94 -5.79 16.47
C GLU A 120 -10.46 -4.77 17.48
N PRO A 121 -11.75 -4.84 17.88
CA PRO A 121 -12.24 -4.06 19.01
C PRO A 121 -11.49 -4.41 20.30
N ARG A 122 -11.16 -3.39 21.09
CA ARG A 122 -10.47 -3.49 22.37
C ARG A 122 -11.25 -2.76 23.45
N GLU A 123 -10.93 -3.02 24.70
CA GLU A 123 -11.54 -2.36 25.87
C GLU A 123 -11.44 -0.83 25.77
N GLY A 124 -12.50 -0.12 26.19
CA GLY A 124 -12.58 1.35 26.20
C GLY A 124 -12.67 1.98 24.81
N ASP A 125 -13.42 1.40 23.88
CA ASP A 125 -13.60 1.86 22.49
C ASP A 125 -12.28 1.91 21.69
N LYS A 126 -11.22 1.29 22.17
CA LYS A 126 -9.97 1.19 21.44
C LYS A 126 -10.07 0.13 20.34
N ASN A 127 -9.13 0.17 19.44
CA ASN A 127 -8.94 -0.85 18.42
C ASN A 127 -7.48 -0.90 18.00
N ALA A 128 -7.10 -2.00 17.38
CA ALA A 128 -5.76 -2.17 16.81
C ALA A 128 -5.80 -3.18 15.67
N THR A 129 -4.78 -3.18 14.84
CA THR A 129 -4.59 -4.21 13.83
C THR A 129 -4.26 -5.53 14.50
N THR A 130 -5.02 -6.55 14.15
CA THR A 130 -4.83 -7.93 14.62
C THR A 130 -4.75 -8.85 13.41
N VAL A 131 -3.92 -9.87 13.49
CA VAL A 131 -3.87 -10.97 12.53
C VAL A 131 -4.32 -12.24 13.21
N ALA A 132 -5.26 -12.92 12.56
CA ALA A 132 -5.72 -14.24 12.98
C ALA A 132 -5.44 -15.28 11.90
N ARG A 133 -5.36 -16.54 12.33
CA ARG A 133 -5.47 -17.72 11.47
C ARG A 133 -6.74 -18.47 11.79
N ALA A 134 -7.29 -19.17 10.80
CA ALA A 134 -8.45 -20.03 10.96
C ALA A 134 -8.42 -21.14 9.91
N LYS A 135 -9.18 -22.19 10.11
CA LYS A 135 -9.47 -23.18 9.09
C LYS A 135 -10.72 -22.74 8.31
N LEU A 136 -10.59 -22.58 7.03
CA LEU A 136 -11.71 -22.32 6.11
C LEU A 136 -12.31 -23.65 5.66
N VAL A 137 -13.55 -23.90 6.06
CA VAL A 137 -14.33 -25.05 5.60
C VAL A 137 -15.33 -24.57 4.56
N LEU A 138 -15.11 -24.96 3.31
CA LEU A 138 -15.95 -24.59 2.17
C LEU A 138 -17.12 -25.54 2.03
N ASP A 139 -18.29 -25.01 1.67
CA ASP A 139 -19.48 -25.75 1.30
C ASP A 139 -20.12 -25.18 0.03
N LYS A 140 -21.33 -25.63 -0.34
CA LYS A 140 -22.03 -25.18 -1.54
C LYS A 140 -22.52 -23.72 -1.47
N ASP A 141 -22.72 -23.19 -0.26
CA ASP A 141 -23.29 -21.85 -0.03
C ASP A 141 -22.20 -20.81 0.34
N GLY A 142 -20.94 -21.24 0.54
CA GLY A 142 -19.80 -20.38 0.89
C GLY A 142 -18.88 -21.08 1.89
N GLY A 143 -19.34 -21.26 3.13
CA GLY A 143 -18.58 -21.96 4.17
C GLY A 143 -18.57 -21.28 5.53
N HIS A 144 -17.64 -21.73 6.38
CA HIS A 144 -17.43 -21.16 7.71
C HIS A 144 -15.96 -21.27 8.14
N LEU A 145 -15.62 -20.51 9.17
CA LEU A 145 -14.31 -20.55 9.83
C LEU A 145 -14.38 -21.40 11.09
N GLU A 146 -13.39 -22.29 11.26
CA GLU A 146 -13.11 -23.05 12.48
C GLU A 146 -11.79 -22.60 13.09
N ASP A 147 -11.61 -22.81 14.38
CA ASP A 147 -10.34 -22.61 15.10
C ASP A 147 -9.72 -21.20 14.94
N VAL A 148 -10.57 -20.17 14.93
CA VAL A 148 -10.11 -18.78 14.79
C VAL A 148 -9.22 -18.41 15.97
N LYS A 149 -7.95 -18.09 15.71
CA LYS A 149 -6.94 -17.76 16.69
C LYS A 149 -6.17 -16.53 16.29
N ALA A 150 -6.19 -15.46 17.10
CA ALA A 150 -5.30 -14.33 16.93
C ALA A 150 -3.83 -14.76 17.19
N ILE A 151 -2.94 -14.44 16.26
CA ILE A 151 -1.52 -14.76 16.29
C ILE A 151 -0.62 -13.53 16.38
N PHE A 152 -1.16 -12.35 16.10
CA PHE A 152 -0.49 -11.05 16.25
C PHE A 152 -1.50 -9.98 16.68
N ARG A 153 -1.07 -9.08 17.53
CA ARG A 153 -1.83 -7.90 17.96
C ARG A 153 -0.92 -6.69 18.01
N GLN A 154 -1.27 -5.66 17.26
CA GLN A 154 -0.60 -4.36 17.34
C GLN A 154 -0.78 -3.76 18.74
N GLU A 155 0.32 -3.30 19.33
CA GLU A 155 0.32 -2.58 20.63
C GLU A 155 1.18 -1.30 20.51
N PRO A 156 0.78 -0.21 21.20
CA PRO A 156 -0.44 -0.07 21.99
C PRO A 156 -1.70 0.09 21.11
N SER A 157 -2.84 -0.40 21.63
CA SER A 157 -4.15 -0.12 21.06
C SER A 157 -4.63 1.30 21.39
N MET A 158 -5.44 1.89 20.51
CA MET A 158 -6.01 3.23 20.75
C MET A 158 -7.37 3.41 20.08
N LYS A 159 -8.10 4.44 20.49
CA LYS A 159 -9.32 4.88 19.78
C LYS A 159 -8.93 5.63 18.51
N SER A 160 -8.93 4.95 17.37
CA SER A 160 -8.64 5.57 16.07
C SER A 160 -9.41 4.89 14.96
N LYS A 161 -9.81 5.69 13.98
CA LYS A 161 -10.45 5.24 12.73
C LYS A 161 -9.50 5.23 11.53
N PHE A 162 -8.19 5.49 11.75
CA PHE A 162 -7.20 5.67 10.70
C PHE A 162 -6.01 4.71 10.82
N HIS A 163 -5.29 4.54 9.73
CA HIS A 163 -3.95 3.95 9.59
C HIS A 163 -3.80 2.59 10.29
N PHE A 164 -4.47 1.57 9.75
CA PHE A 164 -4.35 0.20 10.24
C PHE A 164 -3.16 -0.56 9.63
N GLY A 165 -2.60 -0.10 8.48
CA GLY A 165 -1.66 -0.89 7.68
C GLY A 165 -2.34 -2.14 7.13
N SER A 166 -2.01 -3.32 7.69
CA SER A 166 -2.76 -4.59 7.61
C SER A 166 -2.42 -5.52 6.45
N ARG A 167 -1.49 -5.17 5.56
CA ARG A 167 -1.07 -6.06 4.48
C ARG A 167 -0.26 -7.24 5.03
N LEU A 168 -0.51 -8.42 4.48
CA LEU A 168 0.12 -9.68 4.83
C LEU A 168 0.95 -10.21 3.65
N VAL A 169 2.16 -10.73 3.92
CA VAL A 169 3.02 -11.32 2.88
C VAL A 169 3.77 -12.50 3.44
N TRP A 170 3.65 -13.68 2.81
CA TRP A 170 4.49 -14.82 3.13
C TRP A 170 5.91 -14.62 2.61
N ALA A 171 6.89 -14.81 3.47
CA ALA A 171 8.29 -14.93 3.08
C ALA A 171 8.59 -16.34 2.54
N PRO A 172 9.63 -16.52 1.73
CA PRO A 172 9.98 -17.84 1.17
C PRO A 172 10.33 -18.89 2.22
N ASP A 173 10.74 -18.48 3.41
CA ASP A 173 11.07 -19.35 4.55
C ASP A 173 9.84 -19.74 5.41
N GLY A 174 8.64 -19.34 4.98
CA GLY A 174 7.38 -19.64 5.67
C GLY A 174 7.07 -18.71 6.85
N THR A 175 7.82 -17.63 7.03
CA THR A 175 7.47 -16.57 7.98
C THR A 175 6.50 -15.58 7.37
N LEU A 176 5.75 -14.86 8.21
CA LEU A 176 4.72 -13.91 7.80
C LEU A 176 5.14 -12.47 8.12
N PHE A 177 5.25 -11.65 7.10
CA PHE A 177 5.33 -10.19 7.25
C PHE A 177 3.93 -9.61 7.43
N ILE A 178 3.81 -8.69 8.39
CA ILE A 178 2.59 -7.96 8.71
C ILE A 178 2.93 -6.48 8.73
N THR A 179 2.15 -5.66 8.05
CA THR A 179 2.32 -4.22 8.09
C THR A 179 1.36 -3.58 9.08
N THR A 180 1.81 -2.57 9.79
CA THR A 180 0.99 -1.80 10.74
C THR A 180 1.05 -0.30 10.42
N GLY A 181 0.04 0.43 10.86
CA GLY A 181 -0.01 1.88 10.71
C GLY A 181 0.27 2.61 12.02
N ASP A 182 0.57 3.92 11.91
CA ASP A 182 0.83 4.83 13.03
C ASP A 182 -0.45 5.29 13.76
N ARG A 183 -1.60 4.75 13.38
CA ARG A 183 -2.93 5.10 13.92
C ARG A 183 -3.27 6.60 13.82
N ASN A 184 -2.54 7.38 13.02
CA ASN A 184 -2.64 8.82 12.79
C ASN A 184 -2.26 9.70 14.00
N HIS A 185 -2.61 9.28 15.20
CA HIS A 185 -2.36 10.04 16.45
C HIS A 185 -1.10 9.59 17.18
N LEU A 186 -0.53 8.46 16.81
CA LEU A 186 0.70 7.89 17.38
C LEU A 186 1.87 7.97 16.40
N LYS A 187 1.90 8.99 15.55
CA LYS A 187 2.92 9.11 14.49
C LYS A 187 4.37 9.04 15.03
N ASP A 188 4.61 9.62 16.21
CA ASP A 188 5.93 9.63 16.83
C ASP A 188 6.36 8.24 17.32
N GLU A 189 5.38 7.37 17.64
CA GLU A 189 5.62 5.97 17.98
C GLU A 189 6.12 5.13 16.80
N ALA A 190 6.01 5.63 15.56
CA ALA A 190 6.63 5.00 14.42
C ALA A 190 8.17 4.92 14.55
N GLN A 191 8.78 5.87 15.27
CA GLN A 191 10.22 5.89 15.58
C GLN A 191 10.58 5.10 16.86
N ASN A 192 9.62 4.72 17.67
CA ASN A 192 9.87 3.93 18.87
C ASN A 192 9.93 2.43 18.53
N PRO A 193 11.10 1.77 18.58
CA PRO A 193 11.23 0.38 18.18
C PRO A 193 10.63 -0.63 19.19
N ALA A 194 10.29 -0.17 20.40
CA ALA A 194 9.78 -1.03 21.47
C ALA A 194 8.29 -1.36 21.36
N ASN A 195 7.63 -0.93 20.26
CA ASN A 195 6.22 -1.19 20.01
C ASN A 195 5.97 -1.53 18.52
N THR A 196 4.72 -1.85 18.19
CA THR A 196 4.35 -2.28 16.83
C THR A 196 3.52 -1.26 16.06
N VAL A 197 3.60 0.03 16.41
CA VAL A 197 2.91 1.15 15.72
C VAL A 197 3.79 1.69 14.59
N GLY A 198 3.26 1.69 13.36
CA GLY A 198 4.01 2.16 12.18
C GLY A 198 5.26 1.30 11.88
N LYS A 199 5.06 0.01 11.75
CA LYS A 199 6.11 -1.01 11.60
C LYS A 199 5.82 -2.00 10.47
N VAL A 200 6.85 -2.65 10.01
CA VAL A 200 6.73 -4.01 9.48
C VAL A 200 7.16 -4.96 10.59
N VAL A 201 6.38 -5.97 10.87
CA VAL A 201 6.68 -7.04 11.80
C VAL A 201 6.80 -8.37 11.06
N ARG A 202 7.56 -9.32 11.63
CA ARG A 202 7.75 -10.66 11.04
C ARG A 202 7.58 -11.70 12.14
N ILE A 203 6.69 -12.66 11.91
CA ILE A 203 6.38 -13.76 12.83
C ILE A 203 6.38 -15.11 12.10
N ASN A 204 6.45 -16.19 12.84
CA ASN A 204 6.15 -17.52 12.32
C ASN A 204 4.64 -17.71 12.11
N ALA A 205 4.25 -18.71 11.34
CA ALA A 205 2.86 -19.04 11.03
C ALA A 205 1.98 -19.32 12.26
N ASP A 206 2.57 -19.69 13.39
CA ASP A 206 1.88 -19.93 14.66
C ASP A 206 1.83 -18.71 15.60
N GLY A 207 2.49 -17.60 15.23
CA GLY A 207 2.61 -16.37 15.99
C GLY A 207 3.87 -16.27 16.86
N THR A 208 4.73 -17.28 16.87
CA THR A 208 6.04 -17.21 17.56
C THR A 208 7.03 -16.32 16.81
N ILE A 209 8.09 -15.88 17.47
CA ILE A 209 9.06 -14.95 16.91
C ILE A 209 10.18 -15.74 16.20
N PRO A 210 10.51 -15.43 14.93
CA PRO A 210 11.65 -16.02 14.24
C PRO A 210 12.98 -15.66 14.93
N GLU A 211 13.87 -16.65 15.06
CA GLU A 211 15.15 -16.44 15.74
C GLU A 211 16.07 -15.45 15.04
N ASP A 212 15.92 -15.29 13.75
CA ASP A 212 16.72 -14.42 12.91
C ASP A 212 16.11 -13.02 12.68
N ASN A 213 15.04 -12.64 13.40
CA ASN A 213 14.56 -11.25 13.42
C ASN A 213 15.66 -10.28 13.89
N PRO A 214 15.53 -8.95 13.63
CA PRO A 214 16.47 -7.98 14.18
C PRO A 214 16.58 -8.10 15.70
N LYS A 215 17.83 -8.26 16.20
CA LYS A 215 18.11 -8.31 17.66
C LYS A 215 18.82 -7.01 18.05
N LEU A 216 18.18 -5.88 17.77
CA LEU A 216 18.70 -4.56 18.10
C LEU A 216 18.24 -4.16 19.50
N GLU A 217 19.11 -3.43 20.22
CA GLU A 217 18.81 -2.96 21.56
C GLU A 217 17.54 -2.08 21.58
N GLY A 218 16.61 -2.38 22.49
CA GLY A 218 15.34 -1.66 22.64
C GLY A 218 14.25 -2.00 21.62
N TRP A 219 14.51 -2.93 20.68
CA TRP A 219 13.49 -3.35 19.70
C TRP A 219 12.57 -4.44 20.28
N ALA A 220 11.28 -4.32 19.97
CA ALA A 220 10.35 -5.43 20.19
C ALA A 220 10.74 -6.60 19.26
N PRO A 221 10.67 -7.85 19.74
CA PRO A 221 11.28 -9.00 19.06
C PRO A 221 10.63 -9.35 17.70
N GLU A 222 9.37 -8.96 17.48
CA GLU A 222 8.67 -9.14 16.21
C GLU A 222 8.97 -8.05 15.16
N VAL A 223 9.58 -6.94 15.55
CA VAL A 223 9.79 -5.79 14.66
C VAL A 223 10.87 -6.09 13.64
N TRP A 224 10.53 -5.92 12.36
CA TRP A 224 11.43 -6.05 11.21
C TRP A 224 12.03 -4.72 10.77
N SER A 225 11.18 -3.68 10.62
CA SER A 225 11.56 -2.30 10.28
C SER A 225 10.66 -1.30 10.95
N ILE A 226 11.14 -0.05 11.08
CA ILE A 226 10.46 1.04 11.79
C ILE A 226 10.31 2.28 10.91
N GLY A 227 9.57 3.29 11.39
CA GLY A 227 9.47 4.57 10.72
C GLY A 227 8.49 4.60 9.56
N HIS A 228 7.39 3.86 9.65
CA HIS A 228 6.34 3.78 8.65
C HIS A 228 5.08 4.53 9.08
N ARG A 229 4.34 5.06 8.10
CA ARG A 229 3.07 5.77 8.36
C ARG A 229 1.86 4.85 8.27
N ASN A 230 1.57 4.32 7.09
CA ASN A 230 0.38 3.51 6.84
C ASN A 230 0.57 2.62 5.59
N ILE A 231 1.20 1.49 5.76
CA ILE A 231 1.51 0.56 4.68
C ILE A 231 0.27 -0.25 4.34
N GLN A 232 -0.32 -0.05 3.15
CA GLN A 232 -1.48 -0.80 2.66
C GLN A 232 -1.16 -1.74 1.49
N GLY A 233 0.03 -1.66 0.91
CA GLY A 233 0.53 -2.59 -0.09
C GLY A 233 1.85 -3.20 0.35
N ALA A 234 2.05 -4.48 0.07
CA ALA A 234 3.34 -5.14 0.20
C ALA A 234 3.38 -6.37 -0.72
N ALA A 235 4.54 -6.63 -1.28
CA ALA A 235 4.78 -7.81 -2.10
C ALA A 235 6.26 -8.17 -2.09
N LEU A 236 6.57 -9.45 -2.31
CA LEU A 236 7.93 -9.87 -2.60
C LEU A 236 8.23 -9.73 -4.08
N ARG A 237 9.43 -9.29 -4.41
CA ARG A 237 9.97 -9.42 -5.77
C ARG A 237 10.22 -10.90 -6.04
N PRO A 238 9.61 -11.50 -7.08
CA PRO A 238 9.67 -12.95 -7.29
C PRO A 238 11.10 -13.49 -7.50
N GLU A 239 11.96 -12.70 -8.17
CA GLU A 239 13.32 -13.11 -8.55
C GLU A 239 14.29 -13.12 -7.35
N THR A 240 14.07 -12.27 -6.35
CA THR A 240 15.03 -12.05 -5.26
C THR A 240 14.48 -12.35 -3.87
N GLY A 241 13.14 -12.41 -3.72
CA GLY A 241 12.49 -12.52 -2.42
C GLY A 241 12.55 -11.24 -1.57
N GLN A 242 13.01 -10.12 -2.13
CA GLN A 242 13.04 -8.83 -1.44
C GLN A 242 11.63 -8.30 -1.19
N LEU A 243 11.40 -7.82 0.03
CA LEU A 243 10.12 -7.22 0.41
C LEU A 243 10.05 -5.77 -0.06
N PHE A 244 9.02 -5.44 -0.81
CA PHE A 244 8.63 -4.08 -1.12
C PHE A 244 7.36 -3.72 -0.37
N THR A 245 7.31 -2.51 0.19
CA THR A 245 6.12 -1.97 0.86
C THR A 245 5.67 -0.67 0.19
N LEU A 246 4.37 -0.44 0.26
CA LEU A 246 3.71 0.70 -0.34
C LEU A 246 2.86 1.39 0.70
N GLU A 247 3.16 2.64 1.01
CA GLU A 247 2.51 3.35 2.09
C GLU A 247 1.95 4.71 1.71
N HIS A 248 0.88 5.08 2.41
CA HIS A 248 0.29 6.40 2.28
C HIS A 248 1.13 7.46 2.97
N GLY A 249 1.52 8.46 2.22
CA GLY A 249 1.92 9.74 2.79
C GLY A 249 0.75 10.54 3.35
N PRO A 250 1.00 11.74 3.88
CA PRO A 250 -0.05 12.70 4.23
C PRO A 250 -0.61 13.38 2.96
N ARG A 251 -0.57 14.68 2.84
CA ARG A 251 -0.88 15.35 1.58
C ARG A 251 0.37 15.35 0.69
N GLY A 252 0.50 14.37 -0.21
CA GLY A 252 1.71 14.02 -0.94
C GLY A 252 2.61 13.06 -0.14
N GLY A 253 3.64 12.52 -0.80
CA GLY A 253 4.64 11.67 -0.16
C GLY A 253 4.15 10.24 0.12
N ASP A 254 3.26 9.68 -0.71
CA ASP A 254 3.09 8.23 -0.75
C ASP A 254 4.41 7.62 -1.22
N GLU A 255 4.77 6.42 -0.73
CA GLU A 255 6.10 5.84 -0.94
C GLU A 255 6.04 4.36 -1.32
N LEU A 256 6.90 4.00 -2.30
CA LEU A 256 7.29 2.62 -2.56
C LEU A 256 8.69 2.41 -1.95
N ASN A 257 8.80 1.52 -1.00
CA ASN A 257 10.02 1.24 -0.25
C ASN A 257 10.53 -0.18 -0.52
N LEU A 258 11.84 -0.36 -0.70
CA LEU A 258 12.52 -1.64 -0.53
C LEU A 258 12.73 -1.83 0.98
N THR A 259 11.99 -2.78 1.58
CA THR A 259 11.93 -2.89 3.04
C THR A 259 12.85 -3.96 3.60
N GLU A 260 13.92 -3.52 4.23
CA GLU A 260 15.00 -4.35 4.74
C GLU A 260 14.98 -4.49 6.26
N LYS A 261 15.60 -5.56 6.73
CA LYS A 261 15.76 -5.91 8.14
C LYS A 261 16.52 -4.83 8.92
N GLY A 262 15.94 -4.38 10.03
CA GLY A 262 16.60 -3.47 10.99
C GLY A 262 16.69 -2.02 10.51
N LYS A 263 15.99 -1.65 9.43
CA LYS A 263 16.03 -0.31 8.83
C LYS A 263 14.92 0.59 9.36
N ASN A 264 15.19 1.92 9.26
CA ASN A 264 14.26 2.98 9.64
C ASN A 264 13.88 3.82 8.43
N TYR A 265 12.59 3.85 8.07
CA TYR A 265 12.03 4.55 6.91
C TYR A 265 11.63 6.00 7.20
N GLY A 266 11.91 6.47 8.38
CA GLY A 266 12.02 7.89 8.70
C GLY A 266 10.73 8.61 9.09
N TRP A 267 9.53 8.08 8.85
CA TRP A 267 8.30 8.74 9.29
C TRP A 267 8.24 8.89 10.82
N PRO A 268 7.85 10.07 11.38
CA PRO A 268 7.54 11.36 10.74
C PRO A 268 8.74 12.34 10.70
N VAL A 269 9.97 11.89 10.93
CA VAL A 269 11.20 12.73 10.97
C VAL A 269 11.52 13.27 9.58
N ILE A 270 11.33 12.44 8.56
CA ILE A 270 11.43 12.82 7.15
C ILE A 270 10.11 12.51 6.44
N THR A 271 9.73 13.30 5.43
CA THR A 271 8.59 13.05 4.54
C THR A 271 8.63 13.98 3.33
N TYR A 272 8.06 13.53 2.21
CA TYR A 272 7.80 14.35 1.01
C TYR A 272 6.42 15.03 1.03
N GLY A 273 5.63 14.83 2.09
CA GLY A 273 4.29 15.38 2.21
C GLY A 273 4.16 16.42 3.31
N ILE A 274 3.01 17.09 3.32
CA ILE A 274 2.60 18.08 4.32
C ILE A 274 1.29 17.66 4.99
N ASN A 275 0.91 18.27 6.09
CA ASN A 275 -0.39 18.03 6.73
C ASN A 275 -1.55 18.40 5.78
N TYR A 276 -2.72 17.80 5.98
CA TYR A 276 -3.91 18.06 5.17
C TYR A 276 -4.42 19.51 5.28
N ASP A 277 -4.14 20.20 6.37
CA ASP A 277 -4.42 21.62 6.57
C ASP A 277 -3.39 22.56 5.91
N GLY A 278 -2.34 22.00 5.27
CA GLY A 278 -1.27 22.72 4.61
C GLY A 278 -0.09 23.09 5.50
N THR A 279 -0.13 22.78 6.79
CA THR A 279 1.02 23.00 7.67
C THR A 279 2.13 21.99 7.40
N ILE A 280 3.38 22.38 7.67
CA ILE A 280 4.56 21.56 7.45
C ILE A 280 4.71 20.57 8.60
N ILE A 281 4.95 19.29 8.29
CA ILE A 281 5.28 18.24 9.28
C ILE A 281 6.77 18.38 9.63
N THR A 282 7.62 18.40 8.61
CA THR A 282 9.06 18.59 8.68
C THR A 282 9.55 19.19 7.36
N ASN A 283 10.66 19.92 7.40
CA ASN A 283 11.35 20.41 6.20
C ASN A 283 12.45 19.43 5.71
N ILE A 284 12.54 18.26 6.33
CA ILE A 284 13.57 17.27 6.06
C ILE A 284 12.97 16.17 5.19
N THR A 285 13.51 15.97 3.99
CA THR A 285 13.11 14.88 3.08
C THR A 285 14.08 13.70 3.14
N GLU A 286 15.34 13.94 3.53
CA GLU A 286 16.36 12.90 3.70
C GLU A 286 17.24 13.18 4.92
N LYS A 287 17.70 12.13 5.59
CA LYS A 287 18.58 12.22 6.75
C LYS A 287 19.44 10.96 6.86
N GLU A 288 20.71 11.12 7.24
CA GLU A 288 21.61 10.00 7.48
C GLU A 288 21.02 9.01 8.49
N GLY A 289 21.08 7.71 8.18
CA GLY A 289 20.51 6.61 8.97
C GLY A 289 19.02 6.38 8.77
N LEU A 290 18.35 7.13 7.89
CA LEU A 290 16.96 6.92 7.47
C LEU A 290 16.93 6.55 5.99
N GLU A 291 16.17 5.49 5.67
CA GLU A 291 16.07 4.97 4.31
C GLU A 291 15.22 5.88 3.42
N GLN A 292 15.57 5.90 2.14
CA GLN A 292 14.84 6.66 1.13
C GLN A 292 13.94 5.73 0.31
N PRO A 293 12.75 6.21 -0.12
CA PRO A 293 11.89 5.42 -0.97
C PRO A 293 12.52 5.18 -2.36
N VAL A 294 12.21 4.02 -2.93
CA VAL A 294 12.51 3.69 -4.33
C VAL A 294 11.76 4.62 -5.28
N TYR A 295 10.54 5.00 -4.88
CA TYR A 295 9.68 5.93 -5.61
C TYR A 295 8.68 6.60 -4.66
N TYR A 296 8.31 7.85 -4.93
CA TYR A 296 7.29 8.56 -4.16
C TYR A 296 6.37 9.39 -5.05
N TRP A 297 5.17 9.69 -4.55
CA TRP A 297 4.16 10.46 -5.27
C TRP A 297 3.86 11.80 -4.60
N VAL A 298 4.01 12.89 -5.35
CA VAL A 298 3.52 14.23 -5.00
C VAL A 298 2.87 14.80 -6.27
N PRO A 299 1.53 14.99 -6.28
CA PRO A 299 0.58 14.76 -5.19
C PRO A 299 0.37 13.27 -4.85
N SER A 300 -0.15 12.98 -3.66
CA SER A 300 -0.56 11.63 -3.24
C SER A 300 -1.62 11.06 -4.19
N ILE A 301 -1.48 9.78 -4.54
CA ILE A 301 -2.51 8.99 -5.23
C ILE A 301 -3.30 8.10 -4.26
N ALA A 302 -2.98 8.17 -2.97
CA ALA A 302 -3.48 7.28 -1.93
C ALA A 302 -3.26 5.81 -2.31
N THR A 303 -2.01 5.39 -2.32
CA THR A 303 -1.54 4.07 -2.73
C THR A 303 -2.20 2.94 -1.93
N SER A 304 -2.39 1.76 -2.52
CA SER A 304 -3.13 0.66 -1.89
C SER A 304 -2.50 -0.72 -2.17
N GLY A 305 -3.06 -1.53 -3.07
CA GLY A 305 -2.50 -2.83 -3.44
C GLY A 305 -1.19 -2.71 -4.22
N LEU A 306 -0.33 -3.71 -4.05
CA LEU A 306 0.99 -3.83 -4.71
C LEU A 306 1.15 -5.23 -5.27
N ALA A 307 1.55 -5.35 -6.53
CA ALA A 307 1.90 -6.63 -7.13
C ALA A 307 3.11 -6.51 -8.06
N PHE A 308 4.04 -7.45 -7.98
CA PHE A 308 5.00 -7.71 -9.05
C PHE A 308 4.34 -8.59 -10.11
N TYR A 309 4.71 -8.36 -11.36
CA TYR A 309 4.19 -9.16 -12.46
C TYR A 309 5.28 -10.09 -13.02
N ASN A 310 4.97 -11.39 -13.08
CA ASN A 310 5.84 -12.41 -13.67
C ASN A 310 5.07 -13.34 -14.62
N GLY A 311 3.83 -13.02 -14.98
CA GLY A 311 2.98 -13.79 -15.88
C GLY A 311 3.43 -13.72 -17.35
N ASP A 312 2.82 -14.56 -18.17
CA ASP A 312 3.12 -14.64 -19.62
C ASP A 312 2.11 -13.89 -20.49
N LEU A 313 0.96 -13.48 -19.91
CA LEU A 313 -0.11 -12.82 -20.66
C LEU A 313 0.31 -11.45 -21.20
N PHE A 314 1.18 -10.73 -20.46
CA PHE A 314 1.81 -9.48 -20.85
C PHE A 314 3.33 -9.63 -20.72
N PRO A 315 4.04 -10.20 -21.72
CA PRO A 315 5.47 -10.44 -21.61
C PRO A 315 6.30 -9.19 -21.29
N GLU A 316 5.86 -8.01 -21.77
CA GLU A 316 6.51 -6.72 -21.54
C GLU A 316 6.30 -6.16 -20.12
N TRP A 317 5.44 -6.79 -19.31
CA TRP A 317 5.22 -6.42 -17.92
C TRP A 317 6.07 -7.21 -16.91
N LYS A 318 6.79 -8.23 -17.37
CA LYS A 318 7.63 -9.06 -16.48
C LYS A 318 8.62 -8.21 -15.71
N GLY A 319 8.70 -8.42 -14.40
CA GLY A 319 9.53 -7.65 -13.46
C GLY A 319 9.00 -6.25 -13.12
N ASN A 320 7.87 -5.82 -13.71
CA ASN A 320 7.27 -4.53 -13.38
C ASN A 320 6.44 -4.63 -12.10
N VAL A 321 6.24 -3.48 -11.45
CA VAL A 321 5.41 -3.30 -10.27
C VAL A 321 4.11 -2.61 -10.64
N PHE A 322 3.00 -3.09 -10.10
CA PHE A 322 1.67 -2.52 -10.27
C PHE A 322 1.16 -2.01 -8.93
N VAL A 323 0.73 -0.76 -8.92
CA VAL A 323 0.30 -0.01 -7.75
C VAL A 323 -1.15 0.44 -7.94
N GLY A 324 -2.02 0.11 -7.00
CA GLY A 324 -3.38 0.65 -6.95
C GLY A 324 -3.40 2.04 -6.32
N GLY A 325 -4.18 2.96 -6.89
CA GLY A 325 -4.45 4.29 -6.36
C GLY A 325 -5.91 4.46 -5.96
N LEU A 326 -6.18 4.80 -4.71
CA LEU A 326 -7.52 5.11 -4.21
C LEU A 326 -7.93 6.54 -4.54
N GLY A 327 -7.07 7.50 -4.21
CA GLY A 327 -7.29 8.92 -4.53
C GLY A 327 -6.95 9.26 -5.97
N GLY A 328 -5.99 8.52 -6.55
CA GLY A 328 -5.62 8.66 -7.96
C GLY A 328 -6.57 7.96 -8.93
N GLU A 329 -7.46 7.08 -8.44
CA GLU A 329 -8.49 6.36 -9.23
C GLU A 329 -7.89 5.65 -10.45
N ARG A 330 -6.78 4.91 -10.24
CA ARG A 330 -6.00 4.30 -11.32
C ARG A 330 -5.16 3.12 -10.82
N VAL A 331 -4.57 2.42 -11.77
CA VAL A 331 -3.41 1.56 -11.55
C VAL A 331 -2.19 2.24 -12.15
N GLU A 332 -1.06 2.24 -11.46
CA GLU A 332 0.22 2.62 -12.05
C GLU A 332 1.11 1.40 -12.25
N ARG A 333 1.68 1.29 -13.45
CA ARG A 333 2.74 0.35 -13.76
C ARG A 333 4.08 1.07 -13.66
N LEU A 334 4.95 0.58 -12.80
CA LEU A 334 6.32 1.08 -12.64
C LEU A 334 7.29 0.06 -13.26
N VAL A 335 8.12 0.55 -14.18
CA VAL A 335 9.18 -0.25 -14.82
C VAL A 335 10.43 -0.10 -14.00
N LEU A 336 10.98 -1.22 -13.55
CA LEU A 336 12.19 -1.25 -12.72
C LEU A 336 13.44 -1.66 -13.54
N ASP A 337 14.58 -1.04 -13.21
CA ASP A 337 15.92 -1.52 -13.53
C ASP A 337 16.69 -1.66 -12.20
N GLY A 338 16.92 -2.91 -11.78
CA GLY A 338 17.32 -3.19 -10.40
C GLY A 338 16.28 -2.65 -9.42
N ASP A 339 16.70 -1.78 -8.49
CA ASP A 339 15.82 -1.15 -7.50
C ASP A 339 15.37 0.26 -7.89
N LYS A 340 15.62 0.68 -9.14
CA LYS A 340 15.25 2.03 -9.62
C LYS A 340 14.03 1.97 -10.52
N VAL A 341 13.09 2.88 -10.31
CA VAL A 341 11.99 3.12 -11.26
C VAL A 341 12.53 3.94 -12.42
N ILE A 342 12.50 3.38 -13.64
CA ILE A 342 13.03 4.02 -14.85
C ILE A 342 11.92 4.54 -15.78
N ALA A 343 10.69 4.07 -15.63
CA ALA A 343 9.53 4.56 -16.36
C ALA A 343 8.23 4.23 -15.62
N ALA A 344 7.17 4.97 -15.88
CA ALA A 344 5.86 4.76 -15.30
C ALA A 344 4.73 4.89 -16.35
N GLU A 345 3.63 4.17 -16.13
CA GLU A 345 2.44 4.22 -16.97
C GLU A 345 1.19 4.25 -16.09
N VAL A 346 0.26 5.14 -16.43
CA VAL A 346 -1.07 5.15 -15.82
C VAL A 346 -2.00 4.24 -16.62
N LEU A 347 -2.56 3.23 -15.96
CA LEU A 347 -3.59 2.36 -16.49
C LEU A 347 -4.92 2.68 -15.83
N LEU A 348 -6.01 2.53 -16.58
CA LEU A 348 -7.41 2.65 -16.12
C LEU A 348 -7.79 4.03 -15.52
N GLY A 349 -6.98 5.08 -15.68
CA GLY A 349 -7.27 6.41 -15.13
C GLY A 349 -8.53 7.08 -15.69
N ASN A 350 -9.10 6.53 -16.75
CA ASN A 350 -10.36 7.02 -17.35
C ASN A 350 -11.62 6.35 -16.79
N ARG A 351 -11.48 5.35 -15.87
CA ARG A 351 -12.61 4.64 -15.27
C ARG A 351 -13.20 5.34 -14.05
N GLY A 352 -12.38 6.11 -13.32
CA GLY A 352 -12.78 6.76 -12.07
C GLY A 352 -12.98 5.77 -10.92
N ASP A 353 -12.34 4.61 -10.97
CA ASP A 353 -12.43 3.59 -9.95
C ASP A 353 -11.30 3.74 -8.91
N ARG A 354 -11.69 3.79 -7.65
CA ARG A 354 -10.75 3.69 -6.52
C ARG A 354 -10.24 2.25 -6.45
N ILE A 355 -8.98 2.02 -6.79
CA ILE A 355 -8.38 0.68 -6.79
C ILE A 355 -7.86 0.34 -5.41
N ARG A 356 -8.39 -0.74 -4.81
CA ARG A 356 -8.06 -1.18 -3.46
C ARG A 356 -6.99 -2.27 -3.43
N ASP A 357 -7.10 -3.28 -4.25
CA ASP A 357 -6.15 -4.38 -4.30
C ASP A 357 -5.74 -4.68 -5.73
N VAL A 358 -4.51 -5.15 -5.88
CA VAL A 358 -3.89 -5.50 -7.16
C VAL A 358 -3.21 -6.84 -6.97
N ARG A 359 -3.57 -7.83 -7.78
CA ARG A 359 -2.97 -9.17 -7.75
C ARG A 359 -2.74 -9.68 -9.16
N GLN A 360 -1.70 -10.47 -9.36
CA GLN A 360 -1.58 -11.30 -10.55
C GLN A 360 -2.39 -12.57 -10.33
N GLY A 361 -3.28 -12.88 -11.28
CA GLY A 361 -4.06 -14.12 -11.26
C GLY A 361 -3.28 -15.32 -11.80
N PRO A 362 -3.76 -16.54 -11.53
CA PRO A 362 -3.14 -17.77 -12.05
C PRO A 362 -3.22 -17.88 -13.58
N ASP A 363 -4.08 -17.10 -14.21
CA ASP A 363 -4.24 -16.96 -15.66
C ASP A 363 -3.28 -15.93 -16.28
N GLY A 364 -2.41 -15.32 -15.48
CA GLY A 364 -1.49 -14.27 -15.90
C GLY A 364 -2.14 -12.89 -16.09
N ALA A 365 -3.45 -12.75 -15.90
CA ALA A 365 -4.13 -11.44 -15.91
C ALA A 365 -3.83 -10.67 -14.63
N LEU A 366 -3.98 -9.33 -14.69
CA LEU A 366 -4.00 -8.51 -13.49
C LEU A 366 -5.43 -8.42 -12.96
N TRP A 367 -5.61 -8.73 -11.68
CA TRP A 367 -6.90 -8.71 -11.00
C TRP A 367 -6.95 -7.59 -9.97
N LEU A 368 -8.08 -6.89 -9.91
CA LEU A 368 -8.23 -5.68 -9.11
C LEU A 368 -9.51 -5.75 -8.27
N LEU A 369 -9.47 -5.13 -7.09
CA LEU A 369 -10.66 -4.79 -6.31
C LEU A 369 -10.90 -3.28 -6.35
N THR A 370 -12.16 -2.87 -6.51
CA THR A 370 -12.55 -1.45 -6.40
C THR A 370 -13.09 -1.13 -5.01
N ASP A 371 -12.71 0.02 -4.42
CA ASP A 371 -13.15 0.43 -3.07
C ASP A 371 -14.43 1.24 -3.14
N HIS A 372 -15.55 0.56 -3.39
CA HIS A 372 -16.89 1.13 -3.45
C HIS A 372 -17.89 0.32 -2.61
N LYS A 373 -19.00 0.95 -2.21
CA LYS A 373 -20.11 0.25 -1.55
C LYS A 373 -20.76 -0.82 -2.45
N ASN A 374 -20.63 -0.68 -3.75
CA ASN A 374 -20.94 -1.67 -4.75
C ASN A 374 -19.67 -1.98 -5.54
N GLY A 375 -18.69 -2.55 -4.84
CA GLY A 375 -17.37 -2.86 -5.37
C GLY A 375 -17.39 -4.01 -6.36
N GLU A 376 -16.36 -4.04 -7.18
CA GLU A 376 -16.20 -5.01 -8.27
C GLU A 376 -14.87 -5.75 -8.14
N VAL A 377 -14.86 -6.96 -8.66
CA VAL A 377 -13.66 -7.68 -9.07
C VAL A 377 -13.46 -7.43 -10.57
N LEU A 378 -12.33 -6.82 -10.91
CA LEU A 378 -11.97 -6.54 -12.29
C LEU A 378 -10.82 -7.45 -12.74
N ARG A 379 -10.82 -7.83 -14.02
CA ARG A 379 -9.76 -8.60 -14.69
C ARG A 379 -9.23 -7.79 -15.86
N VAL A 380 -7.93 -7.56 -15.90
CA VAL A 380 -7.24 -6.79 -16.94
C VAL A 380 -6.50 -7.76 -17.86
N ILE A 381 -6.81 -7.71 -19.13
CA ILE A 381 -6.27 -8.57 -20.20
C ILE A 381 -5.76 -7.73 -21.36
N PRO A 382 -4.94 -8.28 -22.28
CA PRO A 382 -4.56 -7.60 -23.51
C PRO A 382 -5.82 -7.18 -24.31
N ALA A 383 -5.81 -5.96 -24.85
CA ALA A 383 -6.82 -5.59 -25.83
C ALA A 383 -6.63 -6.36 -27.12
N SER A 384 -7.72 -6.81 -27.73
CA SER A 384 -7.75 -7.47 -29.02
C SER A 384 -7.34 -6.55 -30.17
#